data_4ba9fb3dca6d23ec50115b2c91f39f24
#
_entry.id   4ba9fb3dca6d23ec50115b2c91f39f24
#
_cell.length_a   1.000
_cell.length_b   1.000
_cell.length_c   1.000
_cell.angle_alpha   90.00
_cell.angle_beta   90.00
_cell.angle_gamma   90.00
#
_symmetry.space_group_name_H-M   'P 1'
#
loop_
_entity.id
_entity.type
_entity.pdbx_description
1 polymer ?
#
loop_
_entity_poly.entity_id
_entity_poly.type
_entity_poly.pdbx_seq_one_letter_code
_entity_poly.pdbx_strand_id
1 'polypeptide(L)' 'MFFYTTIENQVRNDGSRGLLYDHFDDLNAAYAKLYTILAAAAVSGIPYHSGHIIRSDGLILDGRVFDRR' A
#
# COMPACT_ATOMS: atom_id res chain seq x y z
N MET A 1 7.26 20.77 -6.05
CA MET A 1 7.39 19.83 -4.91
C MET A 1 6.36 18.73 -5.03
N PHE A 2 6.74 17.48 -4.77
CA PHE A 2 5.83 16.37 -4.82
C PHE A 2 5.36 15.97 -3.42
N PHE A 3 4.13 15.49 -3.36
CA PHE A 3 3.62 14.73 -2.22
C PHE A 3 3.56 13.25 -2.60
N TYR A 4 3.53 12.41 -1.58
CA TYR A 4 3.51 10.95 -1.75
C TYR A 4 2.38 10.38 -0.94
N THR A 5 1.61 9.47 -1.55
CA THR A 5 0.51 8.79 -0.89
C THR A 5 0.79 7.30 -0.87
N THR A 6 0.79 6.70 0.32
CA THR A 6 0.78 5.25 0.42
C THR A 6 -0.67 4.77 0.43
N ILE A 7 -0.93 3.70 -0.32
CA ILE A 7 -2.26 3.09 -0.41
C ILE A 7 -2.12 1.63 -0.02
N GLU A 8 -2.89 1.20 0.97
CA GLU A 8 -3.02 -0.20 1.33
C GLU A 8 -4.41 -0.68 0.96
N ASN A 9 -4.49 -1.75 0.18
CA ASN A 9 -5.76 -2.33 -0.27
C ASN A 9 -5.84 -3.79 0.18
N GLN A 10 -6.98 -4.15 0.76
CA GLN A 10 -7.24 -5.49 1.25
C GLN A 10 -8.59 -6.00 0.72
N VAL A 11 -8.64 -7.26 0.32
CA VAL A 11 -9.89 -7.97 0.07
C VAL A 11 -9.91 -9.18 0.99
N ARG A 12 -10.86 -9.22 1.91
CA ARG A 12 -10.95 -10.23 2.95
C ARG A 12 -11.71 -11.47 2.46
N ASN A 13 -11.68 -12.54 3.26
CA ASN A 13 -12.31 -13.82 2.93
C ASN A 13 -13.82 -13.71 2.69
N ASP A 14 -14.49 -12.77 3.35
CA ASP A 14 -15.93 -12.54 3.20
C ASP A 14 -16.26 -11.60 2.01
N GLY A 15 -15.25 -11.20 1.24
CA GLY A 15 -15.41 -10.27 0.12
C GLY A 15 -15.39 -8.80 0.52
N SER A 16 -15.32 -8.47 1.80
CA SER A 16 -15.20 -7.07 2.24
C SER A 16 -13.86 -6.49 1.85
N ARG A 17 -13.81 -5.17 1.65
CA ARG A 17 -12.62 -4.46 1.21
C ARG A 17 -12.20 -3.44 2.26
N GLY A 18 -10.89 -3.28 2.41
CA GLY A 18 -10.29 -2.21 3.19
C GLY A 18 -9.35 -1.40 2.32
N LEU A 19 -9.43 -0.08 2.42
CA LEU A 19 -8.58 0.83 1.68
C LEU A 19 -8.10 1.91 2.62
N LEU A 20 -6.79 2.00 2.81
CA LEU A 20 -6.16 2.92 3.73
C LEU A 20 -5.16 3.81 2.98
N TYR A 21 -5.16 5.08 3.30
CA TYR A 21 -4.27 6.08 2.71
C TYR A 21 -3.49 6.82 3.79
N ASP A 22 -2.22 7.08 3.48
CA ASP A 22 -1.40 8.03 4.26
C ASP A 22 -0.67 8.97 3.31
N HIS A 23 -0.57 10.23 3.69
CA HIS A 23 0.08 11.25 2.88
C HIS A 23 1.39 11.69 3.54
N PHE A 24 2.42 11.87 2.71
CA PHE A 24 3.75 12.27 3.14
C PHE A 24 4.31 13.33 2.20
N ASP A 25 5.05 14.28 2.73
CA ASP A 25 5.86 15.23 1.95
C ASP A 25 7.32 14.79 1.84
N ASP A 26 7.72 13.76 2.59
CA ASP A 26 9.04 13.14 2.57
C ASP A 26 8.97 11.74 1.97
N LEU A 27 9.76 11.51 0.92
CA LEU A 27 9.80 10.22 0.23
C LEU A 27 10.28 9.09 1.13
N ASN A 28 11.26 9.34 2.00
CA ASN A 28 11.76 8.32 2.91
C ASN A 28 10.70 7.88 3.92
N ALA A 29 9.90 8.82 4.41
CA ALA A 29 8.78 8.51 5.30
C ALA A 29 7.72 7.66 4.58
N ALA A 30 7.43 7.99 3.32
CA ALA A 30 6.50 7.21 2.50
C ALA A 30 7.01 5.78 2.29
N TYR A 31 8.30 5.59 1.99
CA TYR A 31 8.88 4.27 1.84
C TYR A 31 8.89 3.48 3.15
N ALA A 32 9.16 4.12 4.29
CA ALA A 32 9.07 3.45 5.59
C ALA A 32 7.66 2.89 5.82
N LYS A 33 6.63 3.67 5.49
CA LYS A 33 5.23 3.22 5.59
C LYS A 33 4.95 2.08 4.61
N LEU A 34 5.41 2.20 3.35
CA LEU A 34 5.22 1.15 2.35
C LEU A 34 5.81 -0.18 2.83
N TYR A 35 7.04 -0.18 3.33
CA TYR A 35 7.68 -1.40 3.81
C TYR A 35 6.95 -2.02 4.99
N THR A 36 6.37 -1.20 5.87
CA THR A 36 5.51 -1.68 6.96
C THR A 36 4.27 -2.39 6.39
N ILE A 37 3.61 -1.78 5.39
CA ILE A 37 2.47 -2.38 4.72
C ILE A 37 2.85 -3.72 4.06
N LEU A 38 3.95 -3.73 3.31
CA LEU A 38 4.39 -4.91 2.57
C LEU A 38 4.84 -6.03 3.50
N ALA A 39 5.49 -5.71 4.62
CA ALA A 39 5.87 -6.70 5.61
C ALA A 39 4.63 -7.37 6.23
N ALA A 40 3.61 -6.59 6.56
CA ALA A 40 2.34 -7.12 7.07
C ALA A 40 1.63 -7.96 6.00
N ALA A 41 1.60 -7.47 4.75
CA ALA A 41 0.96 -8.17 3.65
C ALA A 41 1.61 -9.52 3.33
N ALA A 42 2.93 -9.59 3.44
CA ALA A 42 3.69 -10.81 3.14
C ALA A 42 3.32 -11.98 4.06
N VAL A 43 2.92 -11.70 5.29
CA VAL A 43 2.57 -12.72 6.29
C VAL A 43 1.07 -12.76 6.60
N SER A 44 0.29 -11.97 5.88
CA SER A 44 -1.16 -11.86 6.08
C SER A 44 -1.88 -13.11 5.58
N GLY A 45 -2.94 -13.51 6.27
CA GLY A 45 -3.89 -14.53 5.80
C GLY A 45 -4.98 -13.97 4.88
N ILE A 46 -4.93 -12.70 4.56
CA ILE A 46 -5.92 -12.03 3.71
C ILE A 46 -5.71 -12.47 2.25
N PRO A 47 -6.80 -12.85 1.51
CA PRO A 47 -6.64 -13.35 0.14
C PRO A 47 -6.00 -12.37 -0.83
N TYR A 48 -6.26 -11.07 -0.67
CA TYR A 48 -5.64 -10.02 -1.47
C TYR A 48 -5.17 -8.90 -0.56
N HIS A 49 -3.89 -8.56 -0.65
CA HIS A 49 -3.30 -7.50 0.16
C HIS A 49 -2.21 -6.81 -0.66
N SER A 50 -2.32 -5.52 -0.83
CA SER A 50 -1.37 -4.75 -1.65
C SER A 50 -0.98 -3.43 -0.98
N GLY A 51 0.17 -2.91 -1.38
CA GLY A 51 0.64 -1.59 -0.97
C GLY A 51 1.37 -0.92 -2.11
N HIS A 52 1.16 0.39 -2.25
CA HIS A 52 1.78 1.21 -3.30
C HIS A 52 2.10 2.60 -2.78
N ILE A 53 3.08 3.26 -3.42
CA ILE A 53 3.32 4.70 -3.30
C ILE A 53 2.95 5.36 -4.61
N ILE A 54 2.11 6.38 -4.54
CA ILE A 54 1.74 7.21 -5.69
C ILE A 54 2.25 8.62 -5.45
N ARG A 55 3.01 9.15 -6.40
CA ARG A 55 3.45 10.56 -6.40
C ARG A 55 2.28 11.46 -6.80
N SER A 56 2.30 12.71 -6.35
CA SER A 56 1.18 13.64 -6.56
C SER A 56 0.84 13.93 -8.02
N ASP A 57 1.74 13.63 -8.96
CA ASP A 57 1.46 13.70 -10.41
C ASP A 57 0.84 12.41 -10.98
N GLY A 58 0.52 11.43 -10.13
CA GLY A 58 -0.10 10.18 -10.53
C GLY A 58 0.87 9.04 -10.83
N LEU A 59 2.18 9.29 -10.77
CA LEU A 59 3.17 8.24 -11.03
C LEU A 59 3.24 7.26 -9.86
N ILE A 60 3.05 5.98 -10.13
CA ILE A 60 3.26 4.91 -9.16
C ILE A 60 4.76 4.66 -9.06
N LEU A 61 5.35 4.94 -7.90
CA LEU A 61 6.79 4.82 -7.70
C LEU A 61 7.20 3.39 -7.36
N ASP A 62 6.40 2.71 -6.55
CA ASP A 62 6.72 1.39 -6.04
C ASP A 62 5.45 0.74 -5.49
N GLY A 63 5.50 -0.59 -5.36
CA GLY A 63 4.41 -1.32 -4.75
C GLY A 63 4.46 -2.80 -5.05
N ARG A 64 3.61 -3.54 -4.35
CA ARG A 64 3.51 -4.97 -4.52
C ARG A 64 2.10 -5.46 -4.20
N VAL A 65 1.69 -6.50 -4.92
CA VAL A 65 0.41 -7.18 -4.71
C VAL A 65 0.70 -8.60 -4.24
N PHE A 66 0.04 -8.98 -3.15
CA PHE A 66 -0.02 -10.37 -2.68
C PHE A 66 -1.44 -10.86 -2.94
N ASP A 67 -1.60 -11.56 -4.04
CA ASP A 67 -2.90 -12.15 -4.43
C ASP A 67 -2.83 -13.66 -4.23
N ARG A 68 -3.60 -14.12 -3.24
CA ARG A 68 -3.65 -15.54 -2.85
C ARG A 68 -4.97 -16.20 -3.22
N ARG A 69 -5.77 -15.49 -4.01
CA ARG A 69 -7.08 -15.98 -4.44
C ARG A 69 -6.98 -17.09 -5.47
#